data_43ae36509b68a0d03e3003504467be91
#
_entry.id   43ae36509b68a0d03e3003504467be91
#
_cell.length_a   1.000
_cell.length_b   1.000
_cell.length_c   1.000
_cell.angle_alpha   90.00
_cell.angle_beta   90.00
_cell.angle_gamma   90.00
#
_symmetry.space_group_name_H-M   'P 1'
#
loop_
_entity.id
_entity.type
_entity.pdbx_description
1 polymer ?
#
loop_
_entity_poly.entity_id
_entity_poly.type
_entity_poly.pdbx_seq_one_letter_code
_entity_poly.pdbx_strand_id
1 'polypeptide(L)'
;APYVLKNLGYATHAIHNNEANFYSRRSVFSRLGFDTFTSEEYMPDISDVTATGWVKDHILTKEIIKTLDATDEPDYIYTISVQGHGDYPTEPVLDDPEITVTGAEDREKNNYSWEYYVNQIHEMDKFVKELTTKLADYPEPVVLVMYGDHLPTMGLKVEDLENRYLYQTEYVIWDNMGLKRKQENIASYQIAAEVMNRVGIHDEIGRAHV
;
A
#
# COMPACT_ATOMS: atom_id res chain seq x y z
N ALA A 1 -9.52 11.35 7.23
CA ALA A 1 -8.19 11.76 7.70
C ALA A 1 -7.71 13.06 7.05
N PRO A 2 -7.73 13.25 5.69
CA PRO A 2 -7.12 14.46 5.09
C PRO A 2 -7.63 15.79 5.66
N TYR A 3 -8.93 15.99 5.73
CA TYR A 3 -9.49 17.26 6.28
C TYR A 3 -9.05 17.57 7.70
N VAL A 4 -8.96 16.55 8.56
CA VAL A 4 -8.55 16.74 9.95
C VAL A 4 -7.07 17.09 10.02
N LEU A 5 -6.23 16.39 9.27
CA LEU A 5 -4.79 16.64 9.24
C LEU A 5 -4.48 18.02 8.64
N LYS A 6 -5.22 18.46 7.62
CA LYS A 6 -5.11 19.81 7.10
C LYS A 6 -5.42 20.89 8.15
N ASN A 7 -6.43 20.67 8.98
CA ASN A 7 -6.74 21.58 10.09
C ASN A 7 -5.62 21.63 11.13
N LEU A 8 -4.77 20.60 11.19
CA LEU A 8 -3.58 20.52 12.03
C LEU A 8 -2.31 21.03 11.31
N GLY A 9 -2.43 21.56 10.11
CA GLY A 9 -1.33 22.14 9.34
C GLY A 9 -0.55 21.15 8.47
N TYR A 10 -1.09 19.96 8.22
CA TYR A 10 -0.46 18.98 7.32
C TYR A 10 -0.77 19.29 5.86
N ALA A 11 0.21 19.16 4.98
CA ALA A 11 -0.01 18.99 3.56
C ALA A 11 -0.50 17.54 3.28
N THR A 12 -1.39 17.36 2.31
CA THR A 12 -2.05 16.07 2.11
C THR A 12 -1.95 15.60 0.66
N HIS A 13 -1.38 14.41 0.46
CA HIS A 13 -1.01 13.88 -0.85
C HIS A 13 -1.54 12.47 -1.06
N ALA A 14 -2.12 12.20 -2.23
CA ALA A 14 -2.42 10.86 -2.68
C ALA A 14 -1.46 10.47 -3.81
N ILE A 15 -0.95 9.25 -3.80
CA ILE A 15 -0.03 8.71 -4.81
C ILE A 15 -0.53 7.34 -5.25
N HIS A 16 -0.54 7.08 -6.56
CA HIS A 16 -0.89 5.76 -7.08
C HIS A 16 -0.24 5.52 -8.43
N ASN A 17 0.49 4.42 -8.58
CA ASN A 17 1.12 4.01 -9.83
C ASN A 17 0.13 3.33 -10.80
N ASN A 18 -1.03 3.95 -10.98
CA ASN A 18 -2.06 3.57 -11.93
C ASN A 18 -2.84 4.81 -12.39
N GLU A 19 -3.68 4.67 -13.42
CA GLU A 19 -4.42 5.75 -14.06
C GLU A 19 -5.31 6.56 -13.13
N ALA A 20 -5.30 7.89 -13.29
CA ALA A 20 -6.12 8.83 -12.51
C ALA A 20 -7.63 8.65 -12.74
N ASN A 21 -8.01 8.22 -13.94
CA ASN A 21 -9.42 8.12 -14.31
C ASN A 21 -10.07 6.80 -13.89
N PHE A 22 -9.30 5.77 -13.66
CA PHE A 22 -9.80 4.48 -13.21
C PHE A 22 -10.51 4.63 -11.85
N TYR A 23 -11.75 4.13 -11.74
CA TYR A 23 -12.65 4.35 -10.58
C TYR A 23 -12.87 5.84 -10.22
N SER A 24 -12.67 6.77 -11.17
CA SER A 24 -12.81 8.21 -10.92
C SER A 24 -11.91 8.72 -9.77
N ARG A 25 -10.75 8.12 -9.56
CA ARG A 25 -9.82 8.38 -8.46
C ARG A 25 -9.51 9.86 -8.29
N ARG A 26 -9.25 10.57 -9.38
CA ARG A 26 -9.01 12.01 -9.36
C ARG A 26 -10.12 12.79 -8.65
N SER A 27 -11.38 12.47 -8.97
CA SER A 27 -12.54 13.11 -8.35
C SER A 27 -12.71 12.68 -6.89
N VAL A 28 -12.43 11.40 -6.60
CA VAL A 28 -12.55 10.84 -5.24
C VAL A 28 -11.52 11.48 -4.31
N PHE A 29 -10.24 11.50 -4.66
CA PHE A 29 -9.21 12.08 -3.80
C PHE A 29 -9.39 13.58 -3.58
N SER A 30 -9.78 14.32 -4.62
CA SER A 30 -10.14 15.73 -4.47
C SER A 30 -11.27 15.94 -3.46
N ARG A 31 -12.33 15.13 -3.53
CA ARG A 31 -13.47 15.20 -2.58
C ARG A 31 -13.13 14.71 -1.18
N LEU A 32 -12.16 13.82 -1.03
CA LEU A 32 -11.64 13.38 0.26
C LEU A 32 -10.76 14.44 0.93
N GLY A 33 -10.43 15.54 0.23
CA GLY A 33 -9.71 16.68 0.76
C GLY A 33 -8.20 16.61 0.60
N PHE A 34 -7.66 15.75 -0.26
CA PHE A 34 -6.25 15.77 -0.60
C PHE A 34 -5.90 17.02 -1.41
N ASP A 35 -4.74 17.63 -1.12
CA ASP A 35 -4.21 18.78 -1.84
C ASP A 35 -3.70 18.38 -3.22
N THR A 36 -3.04 17.21 -3.31
CA THR A 36 -2.51 16.69 -4.57
C THR A 36 -2.88 15.22 -4.77
N PHE A 37 -2.93 14.82 -6.04
CA PHE A 37 -2.98 13.41 -6.45
C PHE A 37 -2.00 13.18 -7.58
N THR A 38 -0.97 12.37 -7.32
CA THR A 38 0.02 11.93 -8.30
C THR A 38 -0.33 10.52 -8.77
N SER A 39 -0.75 10.40 -10.02
CA SER A 39 -1.04 9.14 -10.71
C SER A 39 0.09 8.81 -11.69
N GLU A 40 0.06 7.62 -12.30
CA GLU A 40 1.11 7.16 -13.21
C GLU A 40 1.42 8.16 -14.34
N GLU A 41 0.41 8.89 -14.84
CA GLU A 41 0.58 9.88 -15.91
C GLU A 41 1.51 11.05 -15.54
N TYR A 42 1.76 11.23 -14.25
CA TYR A 42 2.65 12.26 -13.69
C TYR A 42 3.98 11.70 -13.15
N MET A 43 4.20 10.38 -13.25
CA MET A 43 5.41 9.73 -12.81
C MET A 43 6.40 9.58 -13.97
N PRO A 44 7.69 9.86 -13.79
CA PRO A 44 8.71 9.47 -14.76
C PRO A 44 8.95 7.97 -14.71
N ASP A 45 9.40 7.41 -15.82
CA ASP A 45 9.90 6.02 -15.91
C ASP A 45 8.86 4.92 -15.59
N ILE A 46 7.63 5.10 -16.05
CA ILE A 46 6.56 4.10 -15.95
C ILE A 46 6.70 2.91 -16.93
N SER A 47 7.85 2.75 -17.57
CA SER A 47 8.10 1.69 -18.57
C SER A 47 8.38 0.33 -17.94
N ASP A 48 8.77 0.28 -16.65
CA ASP A 48 8.96 -0.98 -15.94
C ASP A 48 7.61 -1.50 -15.44
N VAL A 49 7.06 -2.44 -16.19
CA VAL A 49 5.75 -3.02 -15.95
C VAL A 49 5.84 -4.53 -15.69
N THR A 50 4.84 -5.05 -15.02
CA THR A 50 4.68 -6.50 -14.85
C THR A 50 4.28 -7.17 -16.17
N ALA A 51 4.34 -8.49 -16.24
CA ALA A 51 3.88 -9.24 -17.41
C ALA A 51 2.39 -9.01 -17.76
N THR A 52 1.59 -8.53 -16.81
CA THR A 52 0.18 -8.16 -17.01
C THR A 52 -0.04 -6.66 -17.25
N GLY A 53 1.05 -5.87 -17.32
CA GLY A 53 1.02 -4.47 -17.68
C GLY A 53 0.87 -3.48 -16.52
N TRP A 54 0.91 -3.93 -15.26
CA TRP A 54 0.92 -3.02 -14.12
C TRP A 54 2.28 -2.36 -13.93
N VAL A 55 2.32 -1.05 -13.67
CA VAL A 55 3.55 -0.35 -13.31
C VAL A 55 4.08 -0.89 -11.99
N LYS A 56 5.37 -1.24 -11.93
CA LYS A 56 5.98 -1.82 -10.73
C LYS A 56 6.09 -0.82 -9.59
N ASP A 57 5.97 -1.32 -8.35
CA ASP A 57 5.82 -0.48 -7.14
C ASP A 57 7.10 0.23 -6.70
N HIS A 58 8.29 -0.20 -7.15
CA HIS A 58 9.55 0.46 -6.79
C HIS A 58 9.58 1.96 -7.13
N ILE A 59 8.83 2.40 -8.16
CA ILE A 59 8.71 3.82 -8.53
C ILE A 59 8.13 4.68 -7.41
N LEU A 60 7.30 4.09 -6.56
CA LEU A 60 6.62 4.77 -5.46
C LEU A 60 7.61 5.29 -4.41
N THR A 61 8.74 4.61 -4.20
CA THR A 61 9.79 5.12 -3.28
C THR A 61 10.24 6.52 -3.68
N LYS A 62 10.54 6.71 -4.97
CA LYS A 62 11.01 8.00 -5.49
C LYS A 62 9.92 9.08 -5.36
N GLU A 63 8.68 8.74 -5.68
CA GLU A 63 7.57 9.70 -5.61
C GLU A 63 7.21 10.07 -4.16
N ILE A 64 7.30 9.13 -3.21
CA ILE A 64 7.10 9.41 -1.77
C ILE A 64 8.17 10.35 -1.26
N ILE A 65 9.46 10.07 -1.49
CA ILE A 65 10.57 10.92 -1.03
C ILE A 65 10.48 12.31 -1.68
N LYS A 66 10.23 12.38 -2.99
CA LYS A 66 10.04 13.65 -3.69
C LYS A 66 8.88 14.49 -3.11
N THR A 67 7.82 13.84 -2.66
CA THR A 67 6.67 14.51 -2.04
C THR A 67 7.07 15.06 -0.67
N LEU A 68 7.74 14.27 0.16
CA LEU A 68 8.27 14.70 1.46
C LEU A 68 9.25 15.88 1.34
N ASP A 69 10.09 15.90 0.28
CA ASP A 69 11.08 16.95 0.04
C ASP A 69 10.47 18.24 -0.57
N ALA A 70 9.19 18.23 -0.93
CA ALA A 70 8.55 19.33 -1.66
C ALA A 70 7.84 20.36 -0.76
N THR A 71 7.63 20.05 0.51
CA THR A 71 6.92 20.90 1.47
C THR A 71 7.76 21.13 2.71
N ASP A 72 7.52 22.24 3.40
CA ASP A 72 8.12 22.56 4.70
C ASP A 72 7.17 22.17 5.85
N GLU A 73 5.91 21.87 5.53
CA GLU A 73 4.87 21.46 6.47
C GLU A 73 4.96 19.94 6.70
N PRO A 74 4.42 19.43 7.83
CA PRO A 74 4.25 17.99 8.00
C PRO A 74 3.35 17.39 6.91
N ASP A 75 3.71 16.23 6.39
CA ASP A 75 2.99 15.57 5.31
C ASP A 75 2.11 14.41 5.78
N TYR A 76 0.96 14.28 5.14
CA TYR A 76 0.15 13.08 5.12
C TYR A 76 0.10 12.52 3.71
N ILE A 77 0.78 11.42 3.48
CA ILE A 77 0.86 10.76 2.17
C ILE A 77 0.07 9.45 2.22
N TYR A 78 -0.93 9.33 1.34
CA TYR A 78 -1.69 8.10 1.13
C TYR A 78 -1.28 7.48 -0.20
N THR A 79 -0.54 6.37 -0.13
CA THR A 79 -0.02 5.68 -1.31
C THR A 79 -0.76 4.36 -1.54
N ILE A 80 -1.13 4.09 -2.78
CA ILE A 80 -1.71 2.83 -3.23
C ILE A 80 -0.74 2.19 -4.20
N SER A 81 -0.34 0.95 -3.94
CA SER A 81 0.45 0.10 -4.83
C SER A 81 -0.46 -0.74 -5.73
N VAL A 82 0.01 -1.15 -6.91
CA VAL A 82 -0.80 -1.92 -7.87
C VAL A 82 -0.16 -3.22 -8.33
N GLN A 83 1.13 -3.41 -8.13
CA GLN A 83 1.88 -4.53 -8.71
C GLN A 83 1.34 -5.91 -8.32
N GLY A 84 0.87 -6.06 -7.09
CA GLY A 84 0.26 -7.31 -6.59
C GLY A 84 -1.20 -7.51 -6.99
N HIS A 85 -1.80 -6.56 -7.74
CA HIS A 85 -3.21 -6.63 -8.14
C HIS A 85 -3.47 -7.78 -9.11
N GLY A 86 -4.69 -8.30 -9.10
CA GLY A 86 -5.17 -9.45 -9.87
C GLY A 86 -5.00 -9.35 -11.37
N ASP A 87 -5.47 -10.31 -12.08
CA ASP A 87 -5.14 -10.87 -13.37
C ASP A 87 -3.95 -11.83 -13.27
N TYR A 88 -4.12 -12.86 -12.45
CA TYR A 88 -3.10 -13.89 -12.27
C TYR A 88 -3.15 -14.89 -13.44
N PRO A 89 -2.14 -14.88 -14.35
CA PRO A 89 -2.13 -15.70 -15.55
C PRO A 89 -2.12 -17.17 -15.22
N THR A 90 -2.81 -18.00 -16.01
CA THR A 90 -2.79 -19.47 -15.91
C THR A 90 -1.74 -20.12 -16.81
N GLU A 91 -1.01 -19.30 -17.55
CA GLU A 91 0.09 -19.69 -18.45
C GLU A 91 1.42 -19.12 -17.92
N PRO A 92 2.57 -19.70 -18.28
CA PRO A 92 3.88 -19.20 -17.88
C PRO A 92 4.15 -17.84 -18.54
N VAL A 93 4.28 -16.80 -17.75
CA VAL A 93 4.57 -15.41 -18.21
C VAL A 93 5.85 -14.84 -17.62
N LEU A 94 6.48 -15.57 -16.71
CA LEU A 94 7.78 -15.21 -16.11
C LEU A 94 8.87 -16.08 -16.77
N ASP A 95 9.88 -15.41 -17.35
CA ASP A 95 10.99 -16.12 -18.03
C ASP A 95 11.93 -16.81 -17.02
N ASP A 96 12.18 -16.18 -15.87
CA ASP A 96 13.08 -16.69 -14.82
C ASP A 96 12.54 -16.31 -13.43
N PRO A 97 11.51 -17.02 -12.93
CA PRO A 97 10.91 -16.71 -11.63
C PRO A 97 11.90 -17.03 -10.49
N GLU A 98 12.10 -16.07 -9.58
CA GLU A 98 12.93 -16.26 -8.38
C GLU A 98 12.31 -17.28 -7.41
N ILE A 99 10.99 -17.41 -7.43
CA ILE A 99 10.23 -18.34 -6.59
C ILE A 99 9.36 -19.22 -7.50
N THR A 100 9.52 -20.53 -7.41
CA THR A 100 8.70 -21.51 -8.13
C THR A 100 7.62 -22.08 -7.22
N VAL A 101 6.42 -22.36 -7.78
CA VAL A 101 5.28 -22.90 -7.05
C VAL A 101 4.84 -24.25 -7.62
N THR A 102 4.55 -25.20 -6.73
CA THR A 102 4.00 -26.51 -7.06
C THR A 102 2.83 -26.84 -6.12
N GLY A 103 1.98 -27.79 -6.51
CA GLY A 103 0.88 -28.29 -5.67
C GLY A 103 -0.45 -27.55 -5.84
N ALA A 104 -0.57 -26.73 -6.89
CA ALA A 104 -1.82 -26.04 -7.25
C ALA A 104 -2.35 -26.45 -8.63
N GLU A 105 -1.93 -27.60 -9.15
CA GLU A 105 -2.25 -28.07 -10.51
C GLU A 105 -3.75 -28.20 -10.76
N ASP A 106 -4.49 -28.65 -9.77
CA ASP A 106 -5.94 -28.90 -9.84
C ASP A 106 -6.80 -27.73 -9.32
N ARG A 107 -6.20 -26.57 -9.02
CA ARG A 107 -6.93 -25.40 -8.56
C ARG A 107 -7.39 -24.53 -9.74
N GLU A 108 -8.43 -23.73 -9.53
CA GLU A 108 -8.90 -22.72 -10.49
C GLU A 108 -7.78 -21.77 -10.91
N LYS A 109 -6.98 -21.35 -9.93
CA LYS A 109 -5.70 -20.65 -10.12
C LYS A 109 -4.58 -21.66 -9.92
N ASN A 110 -3.93 -22.05 -11.02
CA ASN A 110 -2.91 -23.08 -11.05
C ASN A 110 -1.53 -22.59 -10.57
N ASN A 111 -0.50 -23.46 -10.68
CA ASN A 111 0.87 -23.13 -10.26
C ASN A 111 1.38 -21.83 -10.88
N TYR A 112 1.12 -21.55 -12.16
CA TYR A 112 1.58 -20.31 -12.82
C TYR A 112 0.95 -19.06 -12.21
N SER A 113 -0.33 -19.12 -11.86
CA SER A 113 -1.02 -18.00 -11.19
C SER A 113 -0.41 -17.70 -9.83
N TRP A 114 -0.14 -18.75 -9.03
CA TRP A 114 0.50 -18.61 -7.72
C TRP A 114 1.95 -18.17 -7.84
N GLU A 115 2.71 -18.74 -8.79
CA GLU A 115 4.09 -18.36 -9.07
C GLU A 115 4.19 -16.90 -9.48
N TYR A 116 3.33 -16.45 -10.40
CA TYR A 116 3.24 -15.05 -10.75
C TYR A 116 2.99 -14.18 -9.51
N TYR A 117 1.95 -14.47 -8.73
CA TYR A 117 1.59 -13.71 -7.55
C TYR A 117 2.71 -13.61 -6.51
N VAL A 118 3.32 -14.74 -6.13
CA VAL A 118 4.38 -14.72 -5.10
C VAL A 118 5.64 -13.98 -5.56
N ASN A 119 5.95 -14.00 -6.85
CA ASN A 119 7.06 -13.20 -7.39
C ASN A 119 6.73 -11.70 -7.39
N GLN A 120 5.48 -11.30 -7.66
CA GLN A 120 5.09 -9.90 -7.49
C GLN A 120 5.18 -9.44 -6.03
N ILE A 121 4.72 -10.26 -5.08
CA ILE A 121 4.87 -9.96 -3.65
C ILE A 121 6.34 -9.91 -3.22
N HIS A 122 7.19 -10.76 -3.78
CA HIS A 122 8.63 -10.72 -3.53
C HIS A 122 9.27 -9.40 -4.02
N GLU A 123 8.87 -8.90 -5.19
CA GLU A 123 9.31 -7.59 -5.66
C GLU A 123 8.75 -6.44 -4.79
N MET A 124 7.51 -6.54 -4.32
CA MET A 124 6.94 -5.58 -3.36
C MET A 124 7.72 -5.57 -2.03
N ASP A 125 8.20 -6.72 -1.56
CA ASP A 125 9.07 -6.77 -0.36
C ASP A 125 10.39 -6.02 -0.60
N LYS A 126 10.98 -6.14 -1.78
CA LYS A 126 12.16 -5.35 -2.18
C LYS A 126 11.86 -3.83 -2.18
N PHE A 127 10.70 -3.43 -2.69
CA PHE A 127 10.22 -2.04 -2.63
C PHE A 127 10.07 -1.57 -1.18
N VAL A 128 9.40 -2.33 -0.32
CA VAL A 128 9.22 -2.00 1.09
C VAL A 128 10.56 -1.85 1.81
N LYS A 129 11.52 -2.75 1.52
CA LYS A 129 12.89 -2.66 2.05
C LYS A 129 13.59 -1.37 1.61
N GLU A 130 13.51 -1.00 0.34
CA GLU A 130 14.09 0.24 -0.18
C GLU A 130 13.46 1.45 0.50
N LEU A 131 12.14 1.52 0.55
CA LEU A 131 11.39 2.62 1.17
C LEU A 131 11.75 2.77 2.65
N THR A 132 11.67 1.69 3.43
CA THR A 132 11.99 1.73 4.86
C THR A 132 13.44 2.09 5.13
N THR A 133 14.39 1.69 4.26
CA THR A 133 15.80 2.08 4.37
C THR A 133 15.96 3.59 4.19
N LYS A 134 15.32 4.17 3.17
CA LYS A 134 15.38 5.63 2.94
C LYS A 134 14.68 6.42 4.05
N LEU A 135 13.53 5.94 4.52
CA LEU A 135 12.81 6.60 5.60
C LEU A 135 13.51 6.49 6.96
N ALA A 136 14.31 5.44 7.19
CA ALA A 136 15.10 5.32 8.42
C ALA A 136 16.16 6.43 8.55
N ASP A 137 16.71 6.87 7.42
CA ASP A 137 17.71 7.93 7.36
C ASP A 137 17.09 9.33 7.08
N TYR A 138 15.76 9.40 6.95
CA TYR A 138 15.07 10.67 6.70
C TYR A 138 15.19 11.59 7.92
N PRO A 139 15.50 12.90 7.72
CA PRO A 139 15.82 13.81 8.84
C PRO A 139 14.65 14.15 9.76
N GLU A 140 13.43 13.90 9.31
CA GLU A 140 12.21 14.19 10.07
C GLU A 140 11.58 12.92 10.67
N PRO A 141 10.74 13.07 11.70
CA PRO A 141 9.95 11.96 12.24
C PRO A 141 8.99 11.37 11.20
N VAL A 142 9.10 10.07 10.94
CA VAL A 142 8.24 9.37 9.98
C VAL A 142 7.53 8.21 10.65
N VAL A 143 6.23 8.09 10.37
CA VAL A 143 5.44 6.87 10.62
C VAL A 143 4.94 6.34 9.29
N LEU A 144 5.29 5.10 8.97
CA LEU A 144 4.82 4.36 7.81
C LEU A 144 3.81 3.31 8.24
N VAL A 145 2.62 3.36 7.65
CA VAL A 145 1.57 2.35 7.84
C VAL A 145 1.40 1.58 6.56
N MET A 146 1.55 0.27 6.63
CA MET A 146 1.33 -0.64 5.51
C MET A 146 0.22 -1.62 5.87
N TYR A 147 -0.72 -1.85 4.98
CA TYR A 147 -1.79 -2.82 5.17
C TYR A 147 -2.29 -3.35 3.84
N GLY A 148 -2.74 -4.60 3.83
CA GLY A 148 -3.49 -5.15 2.70
C GLY A 148 -4.95 -4.70 2.76
N ASP A 149 -5.50 -4.28 1.64
CA ASP A 149 -6.92 -3.90 1.51
C ASP A 149 -7.82 -5.13 1.40
N HIS A 150 -7.34 -6.21 0.76
CA HIS A 150 -8.00 -7.50 0.64
C HIS A 150 -7.00 -8.63 0.31
N LEU A 151 -7.43 -9.87 0.43
CA LEU A 151 -6.68 -11.04 -0.05
C LEU A 151 -6.69 -11.11 -1.58
N PRO A 152 -5.69 -11.80 -2.20
CA PRO A 152 -5.66 -11.96 -3.65
C PRO A 152 -6.87 -12.77 -4.15
N THR A 153 -7.33 -12.46 -5.37
CA THR A 153 -8.45 -13.15 -6.03
C THR A 153 -8.00 -14.50 -6.61
N MET A 154 -7.56 -15.39 -5.72
CA MET A 154 -6.99 -16.71 -6.05
C MET A 154 -7.98 -17.86 -5.82
N GLY A 155 -9.27 -17.56 -5.69
CA GLY A 155 -10.30 -18.58 -5.41
C GLY A 155 -10.20 -19.16 -4.00
N LEU A 156 -9.60 -18.44 -3.05
CA LEU A 156 -9.47 -18.88 -1.66
C LEU A 156 -10.83 -19.03 -0.99
N LYS A 157 -10.96 -20.09 -0.20
CA LYS A 157 -12.12 -20.38 0.65
C LYS A 157 -11.72 -20.30 2.12
N VAL A 158 -12.71 -20.23 3.00
CA VAL A 158 -12.49 -20.22 4.45
C VAL A 158 -11.62 -21.40 4.90
N GLU A 159 -11.82 -22.57 4.29
CA GLU A 159 -11.08 -23.80 4.60
C GLU A 159 -9.61 -23.75 4.23
N ASP A 160 -9.24 -22.90 3.26
CA ASP A 160 -7.84 -22.73 2.81
C ASP A 160 -7.03 -21.85 3.76
N LEU A 161 -7.68 -21.11 4.67
CA LEU A 161 -7.04 -20.15 5.56
C LEU A 161 -6.91 -20.72 6.98
N GLU A 162 -5.71 -20.57 7.55
CA GLU A 162 -5.44 -20.98 8.93
C GLU A 162 -6.33 -20.24 9.94
N ASN A 163 -6.50 -18.93 9.75
CA ASN A 163 -7.33 -18.07 10.60
C ASN A 163 -8.83 -18.15 10.31
N ARG A 164 -9.25 -18.81 9.21
CA ARG A 164 -10.66 -18.94 8.80
C ARG A 164 -11.38 -17.62 8.44
N TYR A 165 -10.66 -16.53 8.17
CA TYR A 165 -11.23 -15.22 7.87
C TYR A 165 -10.81 -14.69 6.51
N LEU A 166 -11.71 -14.75 5.50
CA LEU A 166 -11.46 -14.26 4.13
C LEU A 166 -11.28 -12.73 4.04
N TYR A 167 -11.71 -11.99 5.02
CA TYR A 167 -11.68 -10.51 5.02
C TYR A 167 -10.65 -9.94 6.00
N GLN A 168 -9.85 -10.79 6.60
CA GLN A 168 -8.74 -10.35 7.47
C GLN A 168 -7.47 -10.23 6.64
N THR A 169 -6.81 -9.08 6.80
CA THR A 169 -5.48 -8.80 6.26
C THR A 169 -4.55 -8.37 7.38
N GLU A 170 -3.27 -8.27 7.08
CA GLU A 170 -2.25 -7.83 8.03
C GLU A 170 -2.00 -6.32 7.88
N TYR A 171 -1.58 -5.68 8.97
CA TYR A 171 -1.07 -4.33 8.97
C TYR A 171 0.23 -4.22 9.77
N VAL A 172 1.06 -3.27 9.39
CA VAL A 172 2.31 -2.95 10.08
C VAL A 172 2.39 -1.43 10.28
N ILE A 173 2.73 -0.99 11.48
CA ILE A 173 3.10 0.39 11.77
C ILE A 173 4.60 0.40 12.07
N TRP A 174 5.36 1.06 11.21
CA TRP A 174 6.80 1.25 11.28
C TRP A 174 7.11 2.74 11.51
N ASP A 175 8.19 3.05 12.20
CA ASP A 175 8.64 4.42 12.42
C ASP A 175 10.17 4.51 12.54
N ASN A 176 10.72 5.72 12.32
CA ASN A 176 12.13 6.03 12.55
C ASN A 176 12.40 6.67 13.92
N MET A 177 11.39 6.74 14.80
CA MET A 177 11.46 7.40 16.12
C MET A 177 11.71 6.44 17.28
N GLY A 178 11.61 5.12 17.05
CA GLY A 178 11.72 4.11 18.09
C GLY A 178 10.49 3.98 18.99
N LEU A 179 9.30 4.20 18.45
CA LEU A 179 8.06 4.02 19.20
C LEU A 179 7.90 2.58 19.68
N LYS A 180 7.22 2.42 20.81
CA LYS A 180 6.99 1.09 21.40
C LYS A 180 6.17 0.21 20.45
N ARG A 181 6.69 -0.98 20.15
CA ARG A 181 5.96 -1.99 19.36
C ARG A 181 4.72 -2.46 20.13
N LYS A 182 3.63 -2.64 19.40
CA LYS A 182 2.35 -3.14 19.88
C LYS A 182 1.82 -4.15 18.88
N GLN A 183 1.27 -5.24 19.38
CA GLN A 183 0.60 -6.25 18.56
C GLN A 183 -0.85 -6.35 19.03
N GLU A 184 -1.78 -6.04 18.11
CA GLU A 184 -3.22 -6.09 18.39
C GLU A 184 -4.02 -6.25 17.11
N ASN A 185 -5.20 -6.81 17.23
CA ASN A 185 -6.18 -6.86 16.16
C ASN A 185 -7.08 -5.63 16.25
N ILE A 186 -7.19 -4.90 15.17
CA ILE A 186 -8.07 -3.72 15.04
C ILE A 186 -8.90 -3.81 13.77
N ALA A 187 -10.01 -3.12 13.73
CA ALA A 187 -10.75 -2.95 12.49
C ALA A 187 -10.06 -1.93 11.58
N SER A 188 -10.14 -2.10 10.26
CA SER A 188 -9.46 -1.23 9.29
C SER A 188 -9.76 0.26 9.49
N TYR A 189 -10.99 0.62 9.87
CA TYR A 189 -11.37 2.00 10.17
C TYR A 189 -10.71 2.59 11.43
N GLN A 190 -10.10 1.76 12.29
CA GLN A 190 -9.40 2.18 13.51
C GLN A 190 -7.91 2.48 13.25
N ILE A 191 -7.34 2.07 12.11
CA ILE A 191 -5.91 2.23 11.80
C ILE A 191 -5.48 3.69 11.96
N ALA A 192 -6.21 4.63 11.35
CA ALA A 192 -5.88 6.06 11.44
C ALA A 192 -5.90 6.58 12.89
N ALA A 193 -6.88 6.17 13.68
CA ALA A 193 -6.99 6.57 15.09
C ALA A 193 -5.86 5.98 15.93
N GLU A 194 -5.46 4.73 15.68
CA GLU A 194 -4.32 4.10 16.37
C GLU A 194 -3.00 4.82 16.06
N VAL A 195 -2.76 5.16 14.79
CA VAL A 195 -1.59 5.93 14.38
C VAL A 195 -1.55 7.28 15.07
N MET A 196 -2.65 8.03 15.03
CA MET A 196 -2.73 9.35 15.67
C MET A 196 -2.49 9.26 17.18
N ASN A 197 -3.05 8.25 17.84
CA ASN A 197 -2.82 8.00 19.26
C ASN A 197 -1.33 7.73 19.57
N ARG A 198 -0.64 6.95 18.72
CA ARG A 198 0.80 6.64 18.90
C ARG A 198 1.70 7.87 18.77
N VAL A 199 1.35 8.80 17.90
CA VAL A 199 2.11 10.05 17.70
C VAL A 199 1.61 11.20 18.56
N GLY A 200 0.67 10.98 19.48
CA GLY A 200 0.18 11.96 20.43
C GLY A 200 -0.77 13.02 19.81
N ILE A 201 -1.34 12.75 18.65
CA ILE A 201 -2.36 13.60 18.04
C ILE A 201 -3.73 13.19 18.57
N HIS A 202 -4.30 14.02 19.42
CA HIS A 202 -5.60 13.79 20.09
C HIS A 202 -6.64 14.83 19.65
N ASP A 203 -6.93 14.88 18.36
CA ASP A 203 -8.05 15.66 17.85
C ASP A 203 -9.31 14.78 17.77
N GLU A 204 -10.49 15.38 17.57
CA GLU A 204 -11.77 14.65 17.44
C GLU A 204 -11.87 13.82 16.15
N ILE A 205 -10.78 13.09 15.82
CA ILE A 205 -10.74 12.16 14.68
C ILE A 205 -11.57 10.93 15.05
N GLY A 206 -12.76 10.84 14.47
CA GLY A 206 -13.52 9.59 14.46
C GLY A 206 -14.21 9.23 15.77
N ARG A 207 -14.80 10.19 16.46
CA ARG A 207 -15.99 9.86 17.23
C ARG A 207 -17.08 9.47 16.23
N ALA A 208 -17.04 8.20 15.78
CA ALA A 208 -18.24 7.59 15.25
C ALA A 208 -19.31 7.74 16.36
N HIS A 209 -20.30 8.54 16.11
CA HIS A 209 -21.51 8.52 16.92
C HIS A 209 -22.08 7.11 16.75
N VAL A 210 -21.92 6.28 17.76
CA VAL A 210 -22.66 5.03 17.94
C VAL A 210 -24.10 5.38 18.26
#